data_1b8bae4ee0911ac4ea10779daae74975
#
_entry.id   1b8bae4ee0911ac4ea10779daae74975
#
_cell.length_a   1.000
_cell.length_b   1.000
_cell.length_c   1.000
_cell.angle_alpha   90.00
_cell.angle_beta   90.00
_cell.angle_gamma   90.00
#
_symmetry.space_group_name_H-M   'P 1'
#
loop_
_entity.id
_entity.type
_entity.pdbx_description
1 polymer ?
#
loop_
_entity_poly.entity_id
_entity_poly.type
_entity_poly.pdbx_seq_one_letter_code
_entity_poly.pdbx_strand_id
1 'polypeptide(L)'
;MLKLLVKKQLTEIFRAYLYDAKKNRARSKAATVGYLVFFVIIMVGIIGGMFTALSLAMCRSMAEAGMSWFYFAIMGLMAILLGAFGSVFTTYSSLYLPKDNDQMLSLPIPVNTLIAARLLGVYLMGLMYSGVVVLPAIIVYWATVSAAPLHLLAGVLFLLLISLFVMAISCLLGWVVAKVSLKLKNKSFVTVVLSLVFFGLYYYFFSFKANSLLTELLQNIALYGDKVHSSAYPVYLFGQAGAGDPLSMLLLTAAIAVLFGLTWLLLSRSFLSIATASGHVGRKVYRAKAVRCRSISSALLDRELRRFTSSANYMLNCGFGTLFLVLASGFLLWQGRELLELVSQSFPERSGAMPVLLAFVLCLLSAMNDTTAPSVSLEGKQLWLAQSLPVSPWQVLRAKLRLQLLITIPPMLLCLVCLLAVYPGSPLELLFIAVTALSYALLMALLGLFLGLKMPNLSWTNEVVPIKQSACVALSLFSGWAVAMIPGALYLLTGIGSLDPLLYLSVVTALVLILSAVLSLWVKKTGSRIFAAL
;
A
#
# COMPACT_ATOMS: atom_id res chain seq x y z
N MET A 1 15.35 31.20 7.71
CA MET A 1 15.65 30.04 6.85
C MET A 1 14.82 28.80 7.23
N LEU A 2 14.86 28.31 8.45
CA LEU A 2 14.07 27.14 8.90
C LEU A 2 12.57 27.30 8.60
N LYS A 3 11.95 28.45 8.91
CA LYS A 3 10.53 28.73 8.63
C LYS A 3 10.14 28.54 7.16
N LEU A 4 11.02 28.94 6.24
CA LEU A 4 10.79 28.78 4.79
C LEU A 4 10.88 27.31 4.36
N LEU A 5 11.87 26.56 4.88
CA LEU A 5 12.02 25.13 4.63
C LEU A 5 10.85 24.33 5.18
N VAL A 6 10.40 24.65 6.40
CA VAL A 6 9.21 24.04 7.01
C VAL A 6 7.95 24.34 6.17
N LYS A 7 7.76 25.59 5.74
CA LYS A 7 6.63 25.95 4.85
C LYS A 7 6.68 25.18 3.54
N LYS A 8 7.87 25.06 2.94
CA LYS A 8 8.09 24.24 1.73
C LYS A 8 7.69 22.79 1.99
N GLN A 9 8.21 22.18 3.06
CA GLN A 9 7.95 20.78 3.41
C GLN A 9 6.45 20.51 3.65
N LEU A 10 5.76 21.40 4.39
CA LEU A 10 4.32 21.31 4.59
C LEU A 10 3.55 21.44 3.26
N THR A 11 3.96 22.37 2.41
CA THR A 11 3.33 22.52 1.09
C THR A 11 3.53 21.29 0.22
N GLU A 12 4.67 20.61 0.31
CA GLU A 12 4.96 19.38 -0.42
C GLU A 12 4.11 18.21 0.09
N ILE A 13 3.97 18.05 1.40
CA ILE A 13 3.12 17.01 2.02
C ILE A 13 1.66 17.17 1.57
N PHE A 14 1.14 18.39 1.61
CA PHE A 14 -0.24 18.69 1.26
C PHE A 14 -0.45 19.04 -0.21
N ARG A 15 0.59 18.98 -1.04
CA ARG A 15 0.53 19.42 -2.45
C ARG A 15 -0.56 18.70 -3.25
N ALA A 16 -0.75 17.40 -3.01
CA ALA A 16 -1.77 16.61 -3.69
C ALA A 16 -3.20 17.13 -3.44
N TYR A 17 -3.43 17.73 -2.28
CA TYR A 17 -4.73 18.32 -1.89
C TYR A 17 -4.89 19.76 -2.37
N LEU A 18 -3.80 20.54 -2.37
CA LEU A 18 -3.81 21.97 -2.66
C LEU A 18 -3.64 22.31 -4.14
N TYR A 19 -3.01 21.42 -4.91
CA TYR A 19 -2.57 21.72 -6.28
C TYR A 19 -3.08 20.70 -7.29
N ASP A 20 -3.62 21.21 -8.40
CA ASP A 20 -4.01 20.38 -9.55
C ASP A 20 -2.83 20.30 -10.53
N ALA A 21 -2.16 19.15 -10.51
CA ALA A 21 -1.00 18.91 -11.37
C ALA A 21 -1.33 18.93 -12.87
N LYS A 22 -2.59 18.58 -13.24
CA LYS A 22 -3.02 18.59 -14.65
C LYS A 22 -3.20 20.00 -15.19
N LYS A 23 -3.80 20.88 -14.39
CA LYS A 23 -4.09 22.27 -14.78
C LYS A 23 -2.94 23.21 -14.41
N ASN A 24 -1.87 22.71 -13.80
CA ASN A 24 -0.72 23.48 -13.32
C ASN A 24 -1.13 24.70 -12.48
N ARG A 25 -2.19 24.58 -11.69
CA ARG A 25 -2.75 25.66 -10.86
C ARG A 25 -3.22 25.16 -9.50
N ALA A 26 -3.37 26.07 -8.55
CA ALA A 26 -3.99 25.76 -7.26
C ALA A 26 -5.43 25.28 -7.48
N ARG A 27 -5.86 24.28 -6.70
CA ARG A 27 -7.24 23.80 -6.70
C ARG A 27 -8.17 24.88 -6.18
N SER A 28 -9.42 24.85 -6.60
CA SER A 28 -10.45 25.70 -6.00
C SER A 28 -10.61 25.37 -4.51
N LYS A 29 -11.00 26.36 -3.70
CA LYS A 29 -11.23 26.16 -2.25
C LYS A 29 -12.22 25.02 -1.99
N ALA A 30 -13.30 24.94 -2.76
CA ALA A 30 -14.30 23.87 -2.64
C ALA A 30 -13.72 22.48 -2.94
N ALA A 31 -12.89 22.32 -3.98
CA ALA A 31 -12.24 21.06 -4.29
C ALA A 31 -11.23 20.66 -3.19
N THR A 32 -10.45 21.62 -2.68
CA THR A 32 -9.51 21.37 -1.58
C THR A 32 -10.23 20.90 -0.33
N VAL A 33 -11.32 21.58 0.06
CA VAL A 33 -12.15 21.17 1.20
C VAL A 33 -12.75 19.79 0.97
N GLY A 34 -13.28 19.51 -0.23
CA GLY A 34 -13.83 18.19 -0.57
C GLY A 34 -12.82 17.05 -0.39
N TYR A 35 -11.58 17.23 -0.89
CA TYR A 35 -10.52 16.23 -0.69
C TYR A 35 -10.13 16.08 0.78
N LEU A 36 -10.07 17.18 1.53
CA LEU A 36 -9.71 17.15 2.95
C LEU A 36 -10.79 16.44 3.78
N VAL A 37 -12.07 16.74 3.51
CA VAL A 37 -13.21 16.06 4.14
C VAL A 37 -13.20 14.56 3.81
N PHE A 38 -12.98 14.19 2.56
CA PHE A 38 -12.87 12.79 2.15
C PHE A 38 -11.74 12.06 2.89
N PHE A 39 -10.58 12.70 3.00
CA PHE A 39 -9.46 12.14 3.76
C PHE A 39 -9.79 11.95 5.24
N VAL A 40 -10.44 12.94 5.88
CA VAL A 40 -10.88 12.86 7.28
C VAL A 40 -11.90 11.74 7.47
N ILE A 41 -12.87 11.59 6.57
CA ILE A 41 -13.87 10.51 6.63
C ILE A 41 -13.19 9.14 6.59
N ILE A 42 -12.22 8.93 5.70
CA ILE A 42 -11.51 7.66 5.62
C ILE A 42 -10.63 7.42 6.86
N MET A 43 -9.80 8.39 7.22
CA MET A 43 -8.82 8.21 8.31
C MET A 43 -9.50 8.18 9.68
N VAL A 44 -10.40 9.11 9.96
CA VAL A 44 -11.06 9.19 11.26
C VAL A 44 -12.31 8.32 11.31
N GLY A 45 -13.14 8.33 10.24
CA GLY A 45 -14.39 7.58 10.21
C GLY A 45 -14.17 6.06 10.13
N ILE A 46 -13.38 5.59 9.16
CA ILE A 46 -13.19 4.14 8.95
C ILE A 46 -12.11 3.60 9.90
N ILE A 47 -10.87 4.10 9.77
CA ILE A 47 -9.75 3.54 10.54
C ILE A 47 -9.87 3.91 12.02
N GLY A 48 -10.15 5.18 12.33
CA GLY A 48 -10.40 5.63 13.69
C GLY A 48 -11.60 4.93 14.34
N GLY A 49 -12.67 4.66 13.57
CA GLY A 49 -13.84 3.90 14.01
C GLY A 49 -13.51 2.47 14.43
N MET A 50 -12.63 1.78 13.67
CA MET A 50 -12.14 0.44 14.05
C MET A 50 -11.39 0.46 15.39
N PHE A 51 -10.49 1.44 15.59
CA PHE A 51 -9.76 1.56 16.86
C PHE A 51 -10.65 2.06 18.00
N THR A 52 -11.69 2.83 17.71
CA THR A 52 -12.71 3.22 18.70
C THR A 52 -13.49 1.99 19.18
N ALA A 53 -13.93 1.11 18.26
CA ALA A 53 -14.62 -0.12 18.60
C ALA A 53 -13.74 -1.05 19.45
N LEU A 54 -12.48 -1.23 19.06
CA LEU A 54 -11.51 -2.00 19.84
C LEU A 54 -11.27 -1.40 21.23
N SER A 55 -11.14 -0.08 21.31
CA SER A 55 -10.97 0.68 22.54
C SER A 55 -12.15 0.50 23.49
N LEU A 56 -13.38 0.59 22.98
CA LEU A 56 -14.62 0.35 23.76
C LEU A 56 -14.70 -1.09 24.30
N ALA A 57 -14.29 -2.07 23.49
CA ALA A 57 -14.29 -3.48 23.88
C ALA A 57 -13.31 -3.79 25.04
N MET A 58 -12.19 -3.06 25.11
CA MET A 58 -11.12 -3.35 26.08
C MET A 58 -11.13 -2.43 27.31
N CYS A 59 -11.49 -1.15 27.12
CA CYS A 59 -11.28 -0.11 28.11
C CYS A 59 -11.96 -0.40 29.45
N ARG A 60 -13.27 -0.73 29.39
CA ARG A 60 -14.06 -0.93 30.59
C ARG A 60 -13.58 -2.12 31.43
N SER A 61 -13.38 -3.27 30.80
CA SER A 61 -12.92 -4.49 31.48
C SER A 61 -11.55 -4.32 32.12
N MET A 62 -10.63 -3.61 31.46
CA MET A 62 -9.30 -3.37 31.99
C MET A 62 -9.29 -2.31 33.10
N ALA A 63 -10.13 -1.28 33.00
CA ALA A 63 -10.26 -0.25 34.03
C ALA A 63 -10.89 -0.80 35.31
N GLU A 64 -11.95 -1.62 35.20
CA GLU A 64 -12.59 -2.30 36.34
C GLU A 64 -11.64 -3.28 37.04
N ALA A 65 -10.72 -3.91 36.28
CA ALA A 65 -9.65 -4.75 36.84
C ALA A 65 -8.47 -3.96 37.47
N GLY A 66 -8.52 -2.62 37.48
CA GLY A 66 -7.42 -1.78 37.98
C GLY A 66 -6.20 -1.75 37.07
N MET A 67 -6.31 -2.21 35.82
CA MET A 67 -5.21 -2.35 34.86
C MET A 67 -5.30 -1.36 33.70
N SER A 68 -5.65 -0.10 33.98
CA SER A 68 -5.68 0.99 32.99
C SER A 68 -4.35 1.15 32.24
N TRP A 69 -3.24 0.90 32.92
CA TRP A 69 -1.91 0.93 32.29
C TRP A 69 -1.77 -0.11 31.18
N PHE A 70 -2.35 -1.29 31.34
CA PHE A 70 -2.27 -2.36 30.36
C PHE A 70 -3.06 -2.02 29.09
N TYR A 71 -4.22 -1.37 29.24
CA TYR A 71 -4.96 -0.80 28.15
C TYR A 71 -4.12 0.19 27.32
N PHE A 72 -3.48 1.18 27.96
CA PHE A 72 -2.63 2.15 27.28
C PHE A 72 -1.37 1.51 26.70
N ALA A 73 -0.81 0.48 27.33
CA ALA A 73 0.31 -0.28 26.79
C ALA A 73 -0.06 -0.95 25.45
N ILE A 74 -1.20 -1.63 25.38
CA ILE A 74 -1.67 -2.30 24.15
C ILE A 74 -1.97 -1.28 23.06
N MET A 75 -2.76 -0.25 23.35
CA MET A 75 -3.14 0.76 22.35
C MET A 75 -1.91 1.56 21.89
N GLY A 76 -0.99 1.86 22.78
CA GLY A 76 0.26 2.53 22.46
C GLY A 76 1.20 1.66 21.60
N LEU A 77 1.33 0.37 21.87
CA LEU A 77 2.09 -0.56 21.03
C LEU A 77 1.49 -0.71 19.65
N MET A 78 0.16 -0.79 19.55
CA MET A 78 -0.53 -0.79 18.23
C MET A 78 -0.26 0.50 17.46
N ALA A 79 -0.28 1.65 18.13
CA ALA A 79 0.03 2.94 17.51
C ALA A 79 1.48 3.01 17.02
N ILE A 80 2.43 2.48 17.79
CA ILE A 80 3.84 2.39 17.41
C ILE A 80 4.01 1.48 16.19
N LEU A 81 3.39 0.31 16.19
CA LEU A 81 3.44 -0.62 15.06
C LEU A 81 2.85 0.04 13.80
N LEU A 82 1.63 0.54 13.86
CA LEU A 82 0.99 1.19 12.71
C LEU A 82 1.79 2.40 12.23
N GLY A 83 2.26 3.22 13.16
CA GLY A 83 3.05 4.41 12.86
C GLY A 83 4.40 4.10 12.23
N ALA A 84 5.16 3.16 12.81
CA ALA A 84 6.46 2.75 12.29
C ALA A 84 6.33 2.15 10.90
N PHE A 85 5.38 1.23 10.71
CA PHE A 85 5.16 0.57 9.43
C PHE A 85 4.64 1.51 8.34
N GLY A 86 3.71 2.39 8.68
CA GLY A 86 3.19 3.40 7.77
C GLY A 86 4.25 4.42 7.34
N SER A 87 5.24 4.71 8.18
CA SER A 87 6.17 5.81 7.96
C SER A 87 7.60 5.41 7.51
N VAL A 88 8.08 4.18 7.73
CA VAL A 88 9.48 3.79 7.42
C VAL A 88 9.86 4.06 5.96
N PHE A 89 9.05 3.62 5.00
CA PHE A 89 9.36 3.80 3.58
C PHE A 89 9.18 5.24 3.12
N THR A 90 8.18 5.94 3.66
CA THR A 90 7.99 7.38 3.42
C THR A 90 9.14 8.19 4.02
N THR A 91 9.63 7.81 5.20
CA THR A 91 10.80 8.41 5.85
C THR A 91 12.06 8.21 5.02
N TYR A 92 12.34 6.99 4.57
CA TYR A 92 13.47 6.72 3.68
C TYR A 92 13.42 7.56 2.40
N SER A 93 12.25 7.60 1.75
CA SER A 93 12.09 8.38 0.52
C SER A 93 12.16 9.88 0.73
N SER A 94 11.64 10.40 1.85
CA SER A 94 11.63 11.84 2.14
C SER A 94 12.97 12.36 2.66
N LEU A 95 13.74 11.53 3.37
CA LEU A 95 15.06 11.93 3.88
C LEU A 95 16.16 11.81 2.84
N TYR A 96 16.24 10.68 2.11
CA TYR A 96 17.42 10.34 1.30
C TYR A 96 17.20 10.39 -0.20
N LEU A 97 15.97 10.26 -0.71
CA LEU A 97 15.67 10.19 -2.14
C LEU A 97 15.04 11.45 -2.78
N PRO A 98 14.84 12.60 -2.11
CA PRO A 98 14.24 13.73 -2.79
C PRO A 98 15.10 14.18 -3.97
N LYS A 99 14.46 14.46 -5.12
CA LYS A 99 15.12 14.94 -6.33
C LYS A 99 15.73 16.35 -6.19
N ASP A 100 15.34 17.06 -5.16
CA ASP A 100 15.86 18.39 -4.83
C ASP A 100 17.09 18.38 -3.93
N ASN A 101 17.62 17.20 -3.56
CA ASN A 101 18.80 17.09 -2.72
C ASN A 101 19.99 17.86 -3.29
N ASP A 102 20.31 17.67 -4.58
CA ASP A 102 21.43 18.32 -5.23
C ASP A 102 21.26 19.85 -5.23
N GLN A 103 20.05 20.33 -5.48
CA GLN A 103 19.72 21.76 -5.45
C GLN A 103 19.78 22.33 -4.03
N MET A 104 19.25 21.63 -3.04
CA MET A 104 19.25 22.11 -1.64
C MET A 104 20.63 22.08 -1.01
N LEU A 105 21.45 21.08 -1.35
CA LEU A 105 22.82 20.97 -0.84
C LEU A 105 23.80 21.93 -1.54
N SER A 106 23.47 22.46 -2.73
CA SER A 106 24.24 23.51 -3.39
C SER A 106 23.98 24.91 -2.84
N LEU A 107 22.89 25.11 -2.09
CA LEU A 107 22.58 26.37 -1.43
C LEU A 107 23.37 26.51 -0.11
N PRO A 108 23.68 27.74 0.35
CA PRO A 108 24.38 27.99 1.62
C PRO A 108 23.44 27.75 2.81
N ILE A 109 22.89 26.54 2.92
CA ILE A 109 21.97 26.12 3.99
C ILE A 109 22.71 25.12 4.87
N PRO A 110 22.76 25.32 6.21
CA PRO A 110 23.32 24.33 7.11
C PRO A 110 22.57 23.00 6.99
N VAL A 111 23.31 21.89 6.83
CA VAL A 111 22.73 20.54 6.66
C VAL A 111 21.78 20.19 7.81
N ASN A 112 22.12 20.57 9.04
CA ASN A 112 21.27 20.34 10.22
C ASN A 112 19.90 21.03 10.11
N THR A 113 19.83 22.20 9.47
CA THR A 113 18.56 22.92 9.26
C THR A 113 17.69 22.20 8.23
N LEU A 114 18.32 21.61 7.21
CA LEU A 114 17.63 20.80 6.21
C LEU A 114 17.07 19.51 6.83
N ILE A 115 17.89 18.82 7.64
CA ILE A 115 17.48 17.62 8.39
C ILE A 115 16.30 17.95 9.32
N ALA A 116 16.39 19.04 10.11
CA ALA A 116 15.33 19.45 11.02
C ALA A 116 13.99 19.69 10.30
N ALA A 117 14.01 20.38 9.15
CA ALA A 117 12.81 20.62 8.36
C ALA A 117 12.19 19.31 7.84
N ARG A 118 13.00 18.35 7.40
CA ARG A 118 12.53 17.04 6.94
C ARG A 118 12.01 16.16 8.07
N LEU A 119 12.67 16.16 9.21
CA LEU A 119 12.22 15.43 10.41
C LEU A 119 10.86 15.92 10.90
N LEU A 120 10.58 17.22 10.80
CA LEU A 120 9.24 17.74 11.11
C LEU A 120 8.18 17.11 10.20
N GLY A 121 8.47 16.94 8.91
CA GLY A 121 7.56 16.24 7.98
C GLY A 121 7.33 14.78 8.38
N VAL A 122 8.39 14.07 8.76
CA VAL A 122 8.30 12.68 9.25
C VAL A 122 7.50 12.60 10.54
N TYR A 123 7.73 13.54 11.47
CA TYR A 123 6.98 13.64 12.73
C TYR A 123 5.48 13.83 12.50
N LEU A 124 5.10 14.74 11.61
CA LEU A 124 3.70 14.98 11.28
C LEU A 124 3.01 13.77 10.67
N MET A 125 3.71 13.04 9.80
CA MET A 125 3.21 11.77 9.26
C MET A 125 3.06 10.71 10.35
N GLY A 126 4.07 10.58 11.24
CA GLY A 126 4.00 9.70 12.41
C GLY A 126 2.83 10.05 13.32
N LEU A 127 2.61 11.34 13.58
CA LEU A 127 1.49 11.85 14.38
C LEU A 127 0.12 11.51 13.76
N MET A 128 0.00 11.56 12.44
CA MET A 128 -1.24 11.18 11.76
C MET A 128 -1.54 9.69 11.93
N TYR A 129 -0.55 8.80 11.76
CA TYR A 129 -0.74 7.36 11.90
C TYR A 129 -0.97 6.93 13.35
N SER A 130 -0.14 7.40 14.28
CA SER A 130 -0.29 7.07 15.70
C SER A 130 -1.52 7.74 16.32
N GLY A 131 -1.87 8.94 15.86
CA GLY A 131 -3.04 9.69 16.33
C GLY A 131 -4.36 8.98 16.05
N VAL A 132 -4.50 8.32 14.90
CA VAL A 132 -5.71 7.56 14.56
C VAL A 132 -5.98 6.41 15.53
N VAL A 133 -4.95 5.91 16.22
CA VAL A 133 -5.07 4.86 17.27
C VAL A 133 -5.21 5.45 18.66
N VAL A 134 -4.32 6.39 19.02
CA VAL A 134 -4.19 6.89 20.40
C VAL A 134 -5.29 7.88 20.75
N LEU A 135 -5.74 8.73 19.81
CA LEU A 135 -6.83 9.68 20.09
C LEU A 135 -8.14 8.98 20.47
N PRO A 136 -8.64 7.98 19.72
CA PRO A 136 -9.78 7.20 20.16
C PRO A 136 -9.58 6.55 21.53
N ALA A 137 -8.38 6.00 21.79
CA ALA A 137 -8.08 5.39 23.07
C ALA A 137 -8.19 6.38 24.23
N ILE A 138 -7.65 7.60 24.09
CA ILE A 138 -7.74 8.65 25.10
C ILE A 138 -9.21 9.07 25.31
N ILE A 139 -9.95 9.30 24.22
CA ILE A 139 -11.34 9.77 24.29
C ILE A 139 -12.23 8.73 24.96
N VAL A 140 -12.10 7.46 24.56
CA VAL A 140 -12.87 6.35 25.13
C VAL A 140 -12.55 6.17 26.61
N TYR A 141 -11.26 6.19 26.98
CA TYR A 141 -10.87 6.09 28.39
C TYR A 141 -11.46 7.22 29.23
N TRP A 142 -11.36 8.46 28.74
CA TRP A 142 -11.89 9.63 29.43
C TRP A 142 -13.41 9.58 29.59
N ALA A 143 -14.12 9.11 28.56
CA ALA A 143 -15.58 8.98 28.57
C ALA A 143 -16.08 7.83 29.45
N THR A 144 -15.38 6.69 29.51
CA THR A 144 -15.83 5.48 30.21
C THR A 144 -15.43 5.45 31.68
N VAL A 145 -14.27 6.00 32.02
CA VAL A 145 -13.69 5.95 33.38
C VAL A 145 -13.94 7.25 34.16
N SER A 146 -14.61 8.25 33.54
CA SER A 146 -14.84 9.58 34.13
C SER A 146 -13.56 10.20 34.71
N ALA A 147 -12.48 10.10 33.98
CA ALA A 147 -11.14 10.48 34.37
C ALA A 147 -11.03 12.00 34.59
N ALA A 148 -10.20 12.42 35.54
CA ALA A 148 -9.95 13.84 35.80
C ALA A 148 -9.34 14.54 34.56
N PRO A 149 -9.52 15.86 34.40
CA PRO A 149 -8.95 16.63 33.25
C PRO A 149 -7.44 16.47 33.09
N LEU A 150 -6.73 16.18 34.20
CA LEU A 150 -5.29 15.91 34.19
C LEU A 150 -4.93 14.68 33.36
N HIS A 151 -5.76 13.65 33.34
CA HIS A 151 -5.54 12.44 32.53
C HIS A 151 -5.69 12.73 31.02
N LEU A 152 -6.54 13.69 30.63
CA LEU A 152 -6.63 14.12 29.23
C LEU A 152 -5.32 14.77 28.78
N LEU A 153 -4.74 15.62 29.62
CA LEU A 153 -3.47 16.29 29.35
C LEU A 153 -2.31 15.29 29.28
N ALA A 154 -2.28 14.32 30.19
CA ALA A 154 -1.33 13.21 30.14
C ALA A 154 -1.49 12.37 28.87
N GLY A 155 -2.72 12.07 28.45
CA GLY A 155 -3.02 11.37 27.20
C GLY A 155 -2.52 12.12 25.95
N VAL A 156 -2.73 13.44 25.89
CA VAL A 156 -2.19 14.27 24.79
C VAL A 156 -0.66 14.24 24.78
N LEU A 157 -0.02 14.37 25.93
CA LEU A 157 1.44 14.27 26.03
C LEU A 157 1.94 12.88 25.61
N PHE A 158 1.25 11.83 26.03
CA PHE A 158 1.52 10.45 25.61
C PHE A 158 1.46 10.27 24.09
N LEU A 159 0.45 10.85 23.43
CA LEU A 159 0.34 10.86 21.97
C LEU A 159 1.55 11.54 21.30
N LEU A 160 1.96 12.71 21.82
CA LEU A 160 3.11 13.44 21.27
C LEU A 160 4.41 12.64 21.45
N LEU A 161 4.58 11.99 22.59
CA LEU A 161 5.74 11.14 22.89
C LEU A 161 5.77 9.88 22.01
N ILE A 162 4.63 9.19 21.82
CA ILE A 162 4.53 8.06 20.90
C ILE A 162 4.90 8.49 19.48
N SER A 163 4.40 9.64 19.02
CA SER A 163 4.70 10.14 17.68
C SER A 163 6.19 10.46 17.51
N LEU A 164 6.84 10.97 18.54
CA LEU A 164 8.28 11.21 18.56
C LEU A 164 9.09 9.91 18.56
N PHE A 165 8.63 8.90 19.30
CA PHE A 165 9.21 7.56 19.30
C PHE A 165 9.08 6.88 17.93
N VAL A 166 7.90 6.94 17.33
CA VAL A 166 7.65 6.44 15.97
C VAL A 166 8.56 7.12 14.94
N MET A 167 8.73 8.45 15.04
CA MET A 167 9.66 9.18 14.17
C MET A 167 11.10 8.68 14.35
N ALA A 168 11.57 8.51 15.58
CA ALA A 168 12.93 8.04 15.86
C ALA A 168 13.16 6.64 15.29
N ILE A 169 12.25 5.68 15.53
CA ILE A 169 12.33 4.32 14.98
C ILE A 169 12.29 4.35 13.45
N SER A 170 11.38 5.13 12.86
CA SER A 170 11.26 5.24 11.40
C SER A 170 12.52 5.81 10.76
N CYS A 171 13.19 6.75 11.43
CA CYS A 171 14.47 7.29 10.99
C CYS A 171 15.60 6.27 11.09
N LEU A 172 15.67 5.50 12.18
CA LEU A 172 16.66 4.43 12.36
C LEU A 172 16.46 3.33 11.31
N LEU A 173 15.25 2.84 11.12
CA LEU A 173 14.94 1.84 10.11
C LEU A 173 15.17 2.39 8.69
N GLY A 174 14.78 3.63 8.41
CA GLY A 174 15.05 4.31 7.15
C GLY A 174 16.55 4.44 6.86
N TRP A 175 17.37 4.69 7.89
CA TRP A 175 18.83 4.71 7.78
C TRP A 175 19.41 3.33 7.47
N VAL A 176 18.91 2.27 8.12
CA VAL A 176 19.29 0.88 7.81
C VAL A 176 18.96 0.56 6.35
N VAL A 177 17.71 0.86 5.92
CA VAL A 177 17.28 0.67 4.52
C VAL A 177 18.18 1.45 3.57
N ALA A 178 18.56 2.69 3.90
CA ALA A 178 19.45 3.50 3.09
C ALA A 178 20.83 2.86 2.94
N LYS A 179 21.46 2.44 4.05
CA LYS A 179 22.78 1.77 4.03
C LYS A 179 22.77 0.45 3.27
N VAL A 180 21.75 -0.38 3.51
CA VAL A 180 21.57 -1.65 2.80
C VAL A 180 21.37 -1.40 1.31
N SER A 181 20.55 -0.41 0.97
CA SER A 181 20.28 0.00 -0.41
C SER A 181 21.54 0.43 -1.18
N LEU A 182 22.54 1.05 -0.53
CA LEU A 182 23.80 1.42 -1.17
C LEU A 182 24.65 0.21 -1.59
N LYS A 183 24.54 -0.92 -0.87
CA LYS A 183 25.32 -2.14 -1.14
C LYS A 183 24.63 -3.08 -2.15
N LEU A 184 23.34 -2.90 -2.41
CA LEU A 184 22.56 -3.81 -3.23
C LEU A 184 22.60 -3.46 -4.72
N LYS A 185 22.87 -4.46 -5.55
CA LYS A 185 22.93 -4.34 -7.01
C LYS A 185 21.54 -4.08 -7.62
N ASN A 186 20.49 -4.68 -7.05
CA ASN A 186 19.08 -4.55 -7.46
C ASN A 186 18.22 -4.03 -6.30
N LYS A 187 18.39 -2.74 -5.98
CA LYS A 187 17.73 -2.06 -4.85
C LYS A 187 16.21 -2.27 -4.82
N SER A 188 15.57 -2.13 -5.98
CA SER A 188 14.11 -2.22 -6.09
C SER A 188 13.58 -3.62 -5.77
N PHE A 189 14.23 -4.66 -6.27
CA PHE A 189 13.82 -6.05 -6.03
C PHE A 189 13.91 -6.43 -4.55
N VAL A 190 15.02 -6.07 -3.89
CA VAL A 190 15.21 -6.36 -2.45
C VAL A 190 14.20 -5.59 -1.59
N THR A 191 13.93 -4.32 -1.93
CA THR A 191 12.90 -3.54 -1.24
C THR A 191 11.53 -4.20 -1.38
N VAL A 192 11.19 -4.70 -2.56
CA VAL A 192 9.93 -5.43 -2.79
C VAL A 192 9.88 -6.71 -1.94
N VAL A 193 10.91 -7.54 -2.00
CA VAL A 193 10.94 -8.80 -1.22
C VAL A 193 10.82 -8.53 0.27
N LEU A 194 11.58 -7.58 0.81
CA LEU A 194 11.48 -7.18 2.22
C LEU A 194 10.08 -6.68 2.59
N SER A 195 9.47 -5.84 1.74
CA SER A 195 8.11 -5.35 1.97
C SER A 195 7.08 -6.48 1.96
N LEU A 196 7.25 -7.46 1.07
CA LEU A 196 6.35 -8.61 0.97
C LEU A 196 6.49 -9.58 2.14
N VAL A 197 7.72 -9.90 2.55
CA VAL A 197 7.99 -10.72 3.75
C VAL A 197 7.37 -10.07 4.97
N PHE A 198 7.58 -8.77 5.11
CA PHE A 198 7.04 -7.99 6.21
C PHE A 198 5.50 -7.96 6.21
N PHE A 199 4.87 -7.71 5.05
CA PHE A 199 3.43 -7.75 4.88
C PHE A 199 2.87 -9.16 5.18
N GLY A 200 3.55 -10.22 4.72
CA GLY A 200 3.17 -11.60 4.99
C GLY A 200 3.23 -11.95 6.48
N LEU A 201 4.30 -11.53 7.19
CA LEU A 201 4.41 -11.71 8.64
C LEU A 201 3.33 -10.93 9.41
N TYR A 202 3.07 -9.68 9.02
CA TYR A 202 2.00 -8.87 9.59
C TYR A 202 0.63 -9.54 9.39
N TYR A 203 0.32 -9.97 8.17
CA TYR A 203 -0.95 -10.62 7.84
C TYR A 203 -1.12 -11.95 8.59
N TYR A 204 -0.06 -12.77 8.66
CA TYR A 204 -0.06 -14.02 9.43
C TYR A 204 -0.37 -13.77 10.91
N PHE A 205 0.35 -12.82 11.52
CA PHE A 205 0.13 -12.48 12.92
C PHE A 205 -1.29 -11.97 13.15
N PHE A 206 -1.77 -11.05 12.33
CA PHE A 206 -3.09 -10.44 12.49
C PHE A 206 -4.22 -11.44 12.26
N SER A 207 -4.14 -12.27 11.24
CA SER A 207 -5.21 -13.21 10.88
C SER A 207 -5.30 -14.42 11.81
N PHE A 208 -4.15 -14.97 12.22
CA PHE A 208 -4.13 -16.23 12.95
C PHE A 208 -3.92 -16.08 14.47
N LYS A 209 -3.35 -14.98 14.91
CA LYS A 209 -2.98 -14.79 16.32
C LYS A 209 -3.72 -13.64 17.00
N ALA A 210 -4.07 -12.58 16.28
CA ALA A 210 -4.62 -11.37 16.92
C ALA A 210 -5.97 -11.64 17.61
N ASN A 211 -6.90 -12.33 16.96
CA ASN A 211 -8.23 -12.60 17.54
C ASN A 211 -8.15 -13.56 18.73
N SER A 212 -7.37 -14.64 18.63
CA SER A 212 -7.18 -15.59 19.73
C SER A 212 -6.48 -14.92 20.91
N LEU A 213 -5.44 -14.14 20.65
CA LEU A 213 -4.75 -13.37 21.68
C LEU A 213 -5.63 -12.32 22.34
N LEU A 214 -6.48 -11.63 21.56
CA LEU A 214 -7.41 -10.64 22.11
C LEU A 214 -8.41 -11.29 23.05
N THR A 215 -9.02 -12.39 22.62
CA THR A 215 -10.00 -13.15 23.45
C THR A 215 -9.34 -13.69 24.71
N GLU A 216 -8.16 -14.27 24.59
CA GLU A 216 -7.39 -14.83 25.71
C GLU A 216 -6.92 -13.73 26.68
N LEU A 217 -6.49 -12.58 26.15
CA LEU A 217 -6.15 -11.40 26.94
C LEU A 217 -7.35 -10.87 27.74
N LEU A 218 -8.54 -10.79 27.11
CA LEU A 218 -9.75 -10.30 27.77
C LEU A 218 -10.27 -11.27 28.83
N GLN A 219 -10.08 -12.58 28.63
CA GLN A 219 -10.45 -13.60 29.62
C GLN A 219 -9.49 -13.68 30.81
N ASN A 220 -8.21 -13.35 30.61
CA ASN A 220 -7.15 -13.52 31.61
C ASN A 220 -6.36 -12.22 31.82
N ILE A 221 -7.03 -11.07 31.94
CA ILE A 221 -6.41 -9.74 32.03
C ILE A 221 -5.38 -9.68 33.18
N ALA A 222 -5.74 -10.19 34.37
CA ALA A 222 -4.87 -10.17 35.54
C ALA A 222 -3.58 -10.97 35.32
N LEU A 223 -3.71 -12.19 34.81
CA LEU A 223 -2.57 -13.09 34.55
C LEU A 223 -1.59 -12.52 33.54
N TYR A 224 -2.09 -11.94 32.45
CA TYR A 224 -1.22 -11.31 31.44
C TYR A 224 -0.63 -9.99 31.92
N GLY A 225 -1.40 -9.20 32.69
CA GLY A 225 -0.92 -7.99 33.31
C GLY A 225 0.25 -8.27 34.26
N ASP A 226 0.08 -9.21 35.19
CA ASP A 226 1.14 -9.59 36.13
C ASP A 226 2.39 -10.16 35.43
N LYS A 227 2.18 -10.93 34.36
CA LYS A 227 3.26 -11.47 33.54
C LYS A 227 4.04 -10.36 32.82
N VAL A 228 3.35 -9.36 32.27
CA VAL A 228 4.00 -8.20 31.62
C VAL A 228 4.69 -7.35 32.67
N HIS A 229 4.08 -7.11 33.81
CA HIS A 229 4.68 -6.36 34.91
C HIS A 229 5.99 -7.00 35.41
N SER A 230 6.01 -8.32 35.56
CA SER A 230 7.20 -9.05 36.04
C SER A 230 8.29 -9.23 34.98
N SER A 231 7.91 -9.47 33.71
CA SER A 231 8.85 -9.85 32.64
C SER A 231 9.22 -8.70 31.70
N ALA A 232 8.38 -7.67 31.59
CA ALA A 232 8.54 -6.56 30.65
C ALA A 232 8.28 -5.20 31.31
N TYR A 233 8.99 -4.92 32.39
CA TYR A 233 8.85 -3.68 33.17
C TYR A 233 8.85 -2.38 32.34
N PRO A 234 9.64 -2.23 31.25
CA PRO A 234 9.55 -1.06 30.38
C PRO A 234 8.17 -0.87 29.72
N VAL A 235 7.46 -1.98 29.40
CA VAL A 235 6.10 -1.92 28.83
C VAL A 235 5.09 -1.50 29.90
N TYR A 236 5.30 -1.92 31.14
CA TYR A 236 4.52 -1.46 32.29
C TYR A 236 4.66 0.05 32.49
N LEU A 237 5.90 0.57 32.57
CA LEU A 237 6.16 2.01 32.67
C LEU A 237 5.55 2.80 31.51
N PHE A 238 5.65 2.26 30.28
CA PHE A 238 5.05 2.86 29.10
C PHE A 238 3.53 2.97 29.23
N GLY A 239 2.87 1.93 29.71
CA GLY A 239 1.42 1.93 29.95
C GLY A 239 1.00 2.85 31.10
N GLN A 240 1.76 2.88 32.20
CA GLN A 240 1.54 3.77 33.35
C GLN A 240 1.64 5.25 32.95
N ALA A 241 2.58 5.59 32.07
CA ALA A 241 2.67 6.93 31.51
C ALA A 241 1.38 7.31 30.75
N GLY A 242 0.82 6.38 29.95
CA GLY A 242 -0.47 6.59 29.28
C GLY A 242 -1.65 6.74 30.25
N ALA A 243 -1.64 6.01 31.37
CA ALA A 243 -2.65 6.11 32.44
C ALA A 243 -2.53 7.38 33.28
N GLY A 244 -1.47 8.17 33.10
CA GLY A 244 -1.30 9.46 33.76
C GLY A 244 -0.42 9.46 35.00
N ASP A 245 0.40 8.42 35.25
CA ASP A 245 1.39 8.41 36.31
C ASP A 245 2.53 9.40 36.01
N PRO A 246 2.77 10.41 36.88
CA PRO A 246 3.75 11.46 36.60
C PRO A 246 5.19 10.95 36.53
N LEU A 247 5.56 9.96 37.35
CA LEU A 247 6.92 9.42 37.39
C LEU A 247 7.22 8.64 36.11
N SER A 248 6.29 7.77 35.70
CA SER A 248 6.40 6.99 34.46
C SER A 248 6.42 7.88 33.24
N MET A 249 5.64 8.99 33.23
CA MET A 249 5.64 9.98 32.17
C MET A 249 6.99 10.70 32.05
N LEU A 250 7.59 11.06 33.16
CA LEU A 250 8.92 11.69 33.19
C LEU A 250 10.00 10.74 32.70
N LEU A 251 9.98 9.48 33.14
CA LEU A 251 10.91 8.44 32.67
C LEU A 251 10.77 8.16 31.19
N LEU A 252 9.53 8.06 30.69
CA LEU A 252 9.25 7.88 29.26
C LEU A 252 9.75 9.07 28.43
N THR A 253 9.51 10.30 28.91
CA THR A 253 9.98 11.52 28.25
C THR A 253 11.51 11.55 28.18
N ALA A 254 12.20 11.21 29.28
CA ALA A 254 13.67 11.14 29.31
C ALA A 254 14.20 10.07 28.34
N ALA A 255 13.60 8.87 28.34
CA ALA A 255 14.00 7.78 27.43
C ALA A 255 13.82 8.15 25.96
N ILE A 256 12.68 8.78 25.60
CA ILE A 256 12.41 9.22 24.23
C ILE A 256 13.33 10.39 23.84
N ALA A 257 13.63 11.31 24.74
CA ALA A 257 14.57 12.41 24.50
C ALA A 257 15.99 11.88 24.20
N VAL A 258 16.45 10.88 24.95
CA VAL A 258 17.73 10.21 24.70
C VAL A 258 17.72 9.50 23.33
N LEU A 259 16.67 8.75 23.02
CA LEU A 259 16.52 8.06 21.73
C LEU A 259 16.50 9.07 20.57
N PHE A 260 15.79 10.18 20.72
CA PHE A 260 15.76 11.24 19.71
C PHE A 260 17.14 11.88 19.55
N GLY A 261 17.85 12.17 20.65
CA GLY A 261 19.23 12.69 20.62
C GLY A 261 20.19 11.76 19.87
N LEU A 262 20.13 10.44 20.15
CA LEU A 262 20.93 9.44 19.45
C LEU A 262 20.56 9.39 17.94
N THR A 263 19.28 9.41 17.62
CA THR A 263 18.80 9.44 16.23
C THR A 263 19.28 10.69 15.50
N TRP A 264 19.21 11.86 16.16
CA TRP A 264 19.72 13.12 15.60
C TRP A 264 21.23 13.06 15.34
N LEU A 265 22.02 12.58 16.28
CA LEU A 265 23.47 12.42 16.13
C LEU A 265 23.82 11.48 14.98
N LEU A 266 23.09 10.38 14.87
CA LEU A 266 23.28 9.42 13.78
C LEU A 266 22.96 10.03 12.42
N LEU A 267 21.83 10.74 12.31
CA LEU A 267 21.42 11.40 11.07
C LEU A 267 22.36 12.53 10.70
N SER A 268 22.73 13.41 11.63
CA SER A 268 23.63 14.55 11.35
C SER A 268 25.00 14.10 10.83
N ARG A 269 25.51 12.96 11.32
CA ARG A 269 26.80 12.40 10.88
C ARG A 269 26.70 11.62 9.56
N SER A 270 25.58 10.94 9.31
CA SER A 270 25.47 10.01 8.18
C SER A 270 24.69 10.57 6.99
N PHE A 271 23.89 11.61 7.18
CA PHE A 271 22.99 12.14 6.13
C PHE A 271 23.75 12.54 4.85
N LEU A 272 24.78 13.35 4.99
CA LEU A 272 25.54 13.85 3.83
C LEU A 272 26.16 12.70 3.03
N SER A 273 26.80 11.75 3.73
CA SER A 273 27.44 10.60 3.09
C SER A 273 26.46 9.69 2.34
N ILE A 274 25.19 9.61 2.80
CA ILE A 274 24.16 8.81 2.15
C ILE A 274 23.49 9.60 1.02
N ALA A 275 23.17 10.88 1.26
CA ALA A 275 22.46 11.73 0.31
C ALA A 275 23.33 12.06 -0.92
N THR A 276 24.66 12.20 -0.74
CA THR A 276 25.62 12.45 -1.82
C THR A 276 26.26 11.17 -2.38
N ALA A 277 26.03 10.02 -1.75
CA ALA A 277 26.46 8.76 -2.31
C ALA A 277 25.69 8.51 -3.62
N SER A 278 26.15 9.14 -4.70
CA SER A 278 25.86 8.67 -6.05
C SER A 278 26.19 7.19 -6.04
N GLY A 279 25.15 6.35 -6.21
CA GLY A 279 25.33 4.91 -6.08
C GLY A 279 26.62 4.52 -6.79
N HIS A 280 27.54 3.93 -6.06
CA HIS A 280 28.76 3.42 -6.62
C HIS A 280 28.33 2.40 -7.69
N VAL A 281 28.11 2.88 -8.88
CA VAL A 281 28.12 2.04 -10.07
C VAL A 281 29.53 1.50 -10.09
N GLY A 282 29.73 0.33 -9.47
CA GLY A 282 31.03 -0.31 -9.45
C GLY A 282 31.56 -0.22 -10.88
N ARG A 283 32.77 0.26 -11.04
CA ARG A 283 33.43 0.53 -12.32
C ARG A 283 33.18 -0.68 -13.23
N LYS A 284 32.11 -0.60 -14.02
CA LYS A 284 31.75 -1.68 -14.94
C LYS A 284 32.84 -1.66 -16.01
N VAL A 285 33.75 -2.62 -15.91
CA VAL A 285 34.65 -2.90 -17.02
C VAL A 285 33.76 -3.21 -18.22
N TYR A 286 33.80 -2.35 -19.21
CA TYR A 286 33.08 -2.57 -20.46
C TYR A 286 33.60 -3.87 -21.07
N ARG A 287 32.77 -4.90 -21.08
CA ARG A 287 33.00 -6.12 -21.87
C ARG A 287 32.15 -6.00 -23.12
N ALA A 288 32.80 -5.87 -24.26
CA ALA A 288 32.13 -5.91 -25.54
C ALA A 288 31.31 -7.20 -25.64
N LYS A 289 30.01 -7.10 -25.58
CA LYS A 289 29.09 -8.21 -25.86
C LYS A 289 28.61 -8.07 -27.29
N ALA A 290 28.61 -9.17 -28.03
CA ALA A 290 28.01 -9.19 -29.37
C ALA A 290 26.57 -8.64 -29.30
N VAL A 291 26.30 -7.60 -30.07
CA VAL A 291 24.99 -6.98 -30.17
C VAL A 291 24.08 -7.97 -30.90
N ARG A 292 23.18 -8.61 -30.16
CA ARG A 292 22.13 -9.45 -30.77
C ARG A 292 20.98 -8.53 -31.21
N CYS A 293 20.68 -8.52 -32.49
CA CYS A 293 19.48 -7.87 -33.00
C CYS A 293 18.24 -8.57 -32.42
N ARG A 294 17.42 -7.82 -31.68
CA ARG A 294 16.14 -8.28 -31.15
C ARG A 294 15.00 -7.74 -32.02
N SER A 295 13.89 -8.47 -32.08
CA SER A 295 12.70 -7.92 -32.72
C SER A 295 12.22 -6.65 -32.00
N ILE A 296 11.68 -5.69 -32.73
CA ILE A 296 11.13 -4.43 -32.18
C ILE A 296 10.18 -4.72 -31.02
N SER A 297 9.31 -5.72 -31.17
CA SER A 297 8.35 -6.09 -30.14
C SER A 297 9.00 -6.58 -28.84
N SER A 298 10.09 -7.37 -28.94
CA SER A 298 10.83 -7.87 -27.79
C SER A 298 11.62 -6.73 -27.11
N ALA A 299 12.20 -5.83 -27.92
CA ALA A 299 12.95 -4.68 -27.40
C ALA A 299 12.05 -3.70 -26.63
N LEU A 300 10.85 -3.41 -27.15
CA LEU A 300 9.87 -2.57 -26.46
C LEU A 300 9.35 -3.21 -25.17
N LEU A 301 9.09 -4.52 -25.17
CA LEU A 301 8.69 -5.24 -23.97
C LEU A 301 9.80 -5.25 -22.91
N ASP A 302 11.06 -5.48 -23.30
CA ASP A 302 12.22 -5.44 -22.39
C ASP A 302 12.39 -4.04 -21.76
N ARG A 303 12.13 -2.97 -22.53
CA ARG A 303 12.10 -1.59 -22.02
C ARG A 303 11.04 -1.41 -20.92
N GLU A 304 9.81 -1.86 -21.16
CA GLU A 304 8.72 -1.74 -20.18
C GLU A 304 9.00 -2.62 -18.94
N LEU A 305 9.52 -3.84 -19.14
CA LEU A 305 9.89 -4.74 -18.05
C LEU A 305 11.01 -4.15 -17.17
N ARG A 306 12.03 -3.55 -17.76
CA ARG A 306 13.10 -2.87 -17.04
C ARG A 306 12.57 -1.67 -16.25
N ARG A 307 11.65 -0.90 -16.83
CA ARG A 307 10.99 0.19 -16.11
C ARG A 307 10.22 -0.34 -14.90
N PHE A 308 9.46 -1.40 -15.06
CA PHE A 308 8.71 -2.03 -13.98
C PHE A 308 9.64 -2.53 -12.86
N THR A 309 10.67 -3.30 -13.21
CA THR A 309 11.61 -3.88 -12.24
C THR A 309 12.59 -2.87 -11.61
N SER A 310 12.76 -1.70 -12.20
CA SER A 310 13.62 -0.64 -11.65
C SER A 310 12.94 0.19 -10.56
N SER A 311 11.61 0.20 -10.49
CA SER A 311 10.84 0.97 -9.52
C SER A 311 10.12 0.04 -8.54
N ALA A 312 10.57 0.06 -7.26
CA ALA A 312 9.90 -0.68 -6.18
C ALA A 312 8.45 -0.25 -6.00
N ASN A 313 8.16 1.06 -6.11
CA ASN A 313 6.81 1.58 -6.01
C ASN A 313 5.91 1.06 -7.13
N TYR A 314 6.42 0.96 -8.35
CA TYR A 314 5.65 0.43 -9.47
C TYR A 314 5.36 -1.05 -9.29
N MET A 315 6.37 -1.85 -8.90
CA MET A 315 6.19 -3.28 -8.62
C MET A 315 5.17 -3.52 -7.49
N LEU A 316 5.31 -2.81 -6.36
CA LEU A 316 4.45 -3.02 -5.19
C LEU A 316 3.01 -2.56 -5.38
N ASN A 317 2.79 -1.45 -6.08
CA ASN A 317 1.43 -0.91 -6.20
C ASN A 317 0.67 -1.46 -7.42
N CYS A 318 1.37 -1.76 -8.50
CA CYS A 318 0.72 -2.20 -9.75
C CYS A 318 0.94 -3.68 -10.09
N GLY A 319 1.76 -4.39 -9.31
CA GLY A 319 2.00 -5.83 -9.43
C GLY A 319 1.57 -6.64 -8.22
N PHE A 320 0.82 -6.04 -7.30
CA PHE A 320 0.46 -6.65 -6.02
C PHE A 320 -0.48 -7.86 -6.18
N GLY A 321 -1.32 -7.86 -7.22
CA GLY A 321 -2.18 -8.98 -7.57
C GLY A 321 -1.41 -10.26 -7.89
N THR A 322 -0.19 -10.15 -8.44
CA THR A 322 0.71 -11.30 -8.65
C THR A 322 1.00 -12.03 -7.35
N LEU A 323 1.31 -11.28 -6.28
CA LEU A 323 1.55 -11.84 -4.96
C LEU A 323 0.31 -12.57 -4.43
N PHE A 324 -0.85 -11.92 -4.50
CA PHE A 324 -2.09 -12.54 -4.01
C PHE A 324 -2.47 -13.79 -4.79
N LEU A 325 -2.27 -13.82 -6.10
CA LEU A 325 -2.49 -15.02 -6.90
C LEU A 325 -1.54 -16.16 -6.51
N VAL A 326 -0.26 -15.87 -6.24
CA VAL A 326 0.70 -16.88 -5.77
C VAL A 326 0.35 -17.35 -4.36
N LEU A 327 -0.01 -16.44 -3.45
CA LEU A 327 -0.45 -16.80 -2.08
C LEU A 327 -1.74 -17.62 -2.12
N ALA A 328 -2.71 -17.24 -2.95
CA ALA A 328 -3.93 -18.01 -3.16
C ALA A 328 -3.64 -19.41 -3.70
N SER A 329 -2.67 -19.56 -4.61
CA SER A 329 -2.23 -20.86 -5.10
C SER A 329 -1.69 -21.74 -3.98
N GLY A 330 -0.81 -21.20 -3.11
CA GLY A 330 -0.29 -21.92 -1.95
C GLY A 330 -1.37 -22.26 -0.93
N PHE A 331 -2.29 -21.33 -0.67
CA PHE A 331 -3.40 -21.55 0.26
C PHE A 331 -4.39 -22.61 -0.25
N LEU A 332 -4.68 -22.62 -1.56
CA LEU A 332 -5.50 -23.66 -2.18
C LEU A 332 -4.90 -25.05 -2.01
N LEU A 333 -3.58 -25.19 -2.15
CA LEU A 333 -2.92 -26.48 -1.94
C LEU A 333 -2.90 -26.92 -0.47
N TRP A 334 -2.85 -25.96 0.46
CA TRP A 334 -2.73 -26.25 1.90
C TRP A 334 -4.10 -26.54 2.54
N GLN A 335 -5.08 -25.67 2.34
CA GLN A 335 -6.41 -25.74 2.97
C GLN A 335 -7.57 -25.61 1.97
N GLY A 336 -7.32 -25.79 0.68
CA GLY A 336 -8.32 -25.53 -0.34
C GLY A 336 -9.58 -26.37 -0.23
N ARG A 337 -9.45 -27.66 0.17
CA ARG A 337 -10.62 -28.54 0.35
C ARG A 337 -11.52 -28.07 1.48
N GLU A 338 -10.93 -27.77 2.65
CA GLU A 338 -11.68 -27.24 3.81
C GLU A 338 -12.35 -25.91 3.49
N LEU A 339 -11.64 -25.03 2.76
CA LEU A 339 -12.20 -23.76 2.32
C LEU A 339 -13.40 -23.94 1.37
N LEU A 340 -13.27 -24.84 0.39
CA LEU A 340 -14.35 -25.11 -0.57
C LEU A 340 -15.57 -25.71 0.12
N GLU A 341 -15.37 -26.61 1.09
CA GLU A 341 -16.43 -27.16 1.91
C GLU A 341 -17.12 -26.09 2.76
N LEU A 342 -16.36 -25.23 3.42
CA LEU A 342 -16.89 -24.12 4.23
C LEU A 342 -17.70 -23.13 3.37
N VAL A 343 -17.22 -22.80 2.17
CA VAL A 343 -17.94 -21.93 1.24
C VAL A 343 -19.20 -22.63 0.72
N SER A 344 -19.16 -23.92 0.41
CA SER A 344 -20.34 -24.67 -0.03
C SER A 344 -21.43 -24.74 1.06
N GLN A 345 -21.04 -24.91 2.32
CA GLN A 345 -21.95 -24.89 3.48
C GLN A 345 -22.55 -23.50 3.74
N SER A 346 -21.85 -22.43 3.37
CA SER A 346 -22.35 -21.06 3.52
C SER A 346 -23.46 -20.71 2.52
N PHE A 347 -23.60 -21.48 1.42
CA PHE A 347 -24.61 -21.29 0.39
C PHE A 347 -25.35 -22.62 0.06
N PRO A 348 -26.03 -23.26 1.02
CA PRO A 348 -26.59 -24.59 0.84
C PRO A 348 -27.70 -24.65 -0.23
N GLU A 349 -28.46 -23.58 -0.39
CA GLU A 349 -29.51 -23.49 -1.41
C GLU A 349 -29.02 -23.30 -2.84
N ARG A 350 -27.68 -23.11 -3.03
CA ARG A 350 -27.05 -22.78 -4.31
C ARG A 350 -25.84 -23.66 -4.56
N SER A 351 -26.03 -24.94 -4.69
CA SER A 351 -24.97 -25.93 -4.93
C SER A 351 -24.10 -25.64 -6.17
N GLY A 352 -24.65 -24.92 -7.16
CA GLY A 352 -23.95 -24.50 -8.37
C GLY A 352 -23.19 -23.18 -8.29
N ALA A 353 -23.17 -22.49 -7.14
CA ALA A 353 -22.53 -21.18 -7.03
C ALA A 353 -20.99 -21.23 -7.03
N MET A 354 -20.39 -22.37 -6.71
CA MET A 354 -18.96 -22.53 -6.54
C MET A 354 -18.12 -22.13 -7.77
N PRO A 355 -18.45 -22.58 -8.99
CA PRO A 355 -17.68 -22.16 -10.18
C PRO A 355 -17.73 -20.66 -10.42
N VAL A 356 -18.88 -20.03 -10.15
CA VAL A 356 -19.08 -18.59 -10.32
C VAL A 356 -18.24 -17.82 -9.29
N LEU A 357 -18.28 -18.24 -8.02
CA LEU A 357 -17.47 -17.63 -6.96
C LEU A 357 -15.98 -17.71 -7.26
N LEU A 358 -15.48 -18.89 -7.63
CA LEU A 358 -14.08 -19.10 -7.93
C LEU A 358 -13.61 -18.25 -9.10
N ALA A 359 -14.42 -18.17 -10.19
CA ALA A 359 -14.12 -17.33 -11.33
C ALA A 359 -13.96 -15.85 -10.92
N PHE A 360 -14.91 -15.31 -10.14
CA PHE A 360 -14.89 -13.90 -9.77
C PHE A 360 -13.85 -13.58 -8.69
N VAL A 361 -13.53 -14.51 -7.79
CA VAL A 361 -12.39 -14.35 -6.87
C VAL A 361 -11.07 -14.24 -7.64
N LEU A 362 -10.85 -15.08 -8.64
CA LEU A 362 -9.67 -14.97 -9.51
C LEU A 362 -9.65 -13.64 -10.29
N CYS A 363 -10.79 -13.20 -10.79
CA CYS A 363 -10.92 -11.88 -11.42
C CYS A 363 -10.57 -10.75 -10.44
N LEU A 364 -11.07 -10.80 -9.21
CA LEU A 364 -10.82 -9.80 -8.18
C LEU A 364 -9.34 -9.70 -7.81
N LEU A 365 -8.68 -10.85 -7.60
CA LEU A 365 -7.24 -10.90 -7.31
C LEU A 365 -6.41 -10.37 -8.49
N SER A 366 -6.80 -10.70 -9.73
CA SER A 366 -6.09 -10.24 -10.92
C SER A 366 -6.28 -8.73 -11.19
N ALA A 367 -7.41 -8.14 -10.77
CA ALA A 367 -7.69 -6.70 -10.88
C ALA A 367 -6.69 -5.84 -10.10
N MET A 368 -6.02 -6.41 -9.09
CA MET A 368 -4.97 -5.72 -8.33
C MET A 368 -3.66 -5.57 -9.13
N ASN A 369 -3.53 -6.20 -10.29
CA ASN A 369 -2.47 -5.96 -11.25
C ASN A 369 -2.92 -4.88 -12.24
N ASP A 370 -2.41 -3.66 -12.09
CA ASP A 370 -2.79 -2.53 -12.94
C ASP A 370 -1.56 -1.73 -13.39
N THR A 371 -0.73 -2.36 -14.22
CA THR A 371 0.48 -1.72 -14.77
C THR A 371 0.17 -0.81 -15.94
N THR A 372 -0.92 -1.05 -16.69
CA THR A 372 -1.25 -0.27 -17.88
C THR A 372 -1.81 1.12 -17.58
N ALA A 373 -2.58 1.30 -16.50
CA ALA A 373 -3.16 2.59 -16.15
C ALA A 373 -2.11 3.69 -15.93
N PRO A 374 -1.05 3.50 -15.13
CA PRO A 374 -0.03 4.52 -14.97
C PRO A 374 1.01 4.55 -16.09
N SER A 375 1.04 3.57 -16.99
CA SER A 375 2.13 3.34 -17.94
C SER A 375 2.41 4.51 -18.89
N VAL A 376 1.36 5.21 -19.34
CA VAL A 376 1.49 6.41 -20.20
C VAL A 376 1.99 7.59 -19.38
N SER A 377 1.44 7.80 -18.20
CA SER A 377 1.85 8.88 -17.29
C SER A 377 3.30 8.71 -16.81
N LEU A 378 3.77 7.47 -16.64
CA LEU A 378 5.15 7.16 -16.25
C LEU A 378 6.19 7.55 -17.29
N GLU A 379 5.84 7.72 -18.57
CA GLU A 379 6.75 8.31 -19.55
C GLU A 379 7.15 9.74 -19.14
N GLY A 380 6.21 10.51 -18.57
CA GLY A 380 6.45 11.85 -18.07
C GLY A 380 7.05 12.77 -19.14
N LYS A 381 8.02 13.58 -18.76
CA LYS A 381 8.73 14.48 -19.67
C LYS A 381 9.58 13.77 -20.76
N GLN A 382 9.77 12.44 -20.64
CA GLN A 382 10.53 11.64 -21.58
C GLN A 382 9.65 10.96 -22.65
N LEU A 383 8.36 11.29 -22.72
CA LEU A 383 7.43 10.71 -23.69
C LEU A 383 7.93 10.90 -25.14
N TRP A 384 8.53 12.05 -25.44
CA TRP A 384 9.09 12.34 -26.75
C TRP A 384 10.12 11.30 -27.23
N LEU A 385 10.84 10.64 -26.32
CA LEU A 385 11.77 9.55 -26.66
C LEU A 385 11.03 8.34 -27.26
N ALA A 386 9.83 8.02 -26.70
CA ALA A 386 9.03 6.93 -27.24
C ALA A 386 8.39 7.29 -28.59
N GLN A 387 8.07 8.58 -28.78
CA GLN A 387 7.47 9.11 -30.01
C GLN A 387 8.50 9.29 -31.14
N SER A 388 9.79 9.55 -30.81
CA SER A 388 10.87 9.70 -31.79
C SER A 388 11.42 8.38 -32.35
N LEU A 389 11.05 7.23 -31.74
CA LEU A 389 11.46 5.93 -32.25
C LEU A 389 10.79 5.63 -33.60
N PRO A 390 11.48 4.98 -34.55
CA PRO A 390 10.91 4.58 -35.85
C PRO A 390 9.98 3.38 -35.72
N VAL A 391 8.96 3.50 -34.85
CA VAL A 391 7.97 2.47 -34.55
C VAL A 391 6.56 3.07 -34.50
N SER A 392 5.54 2.28 -34.83
CA SER A 392 4.18 2.77 -34.74
C SER A 392 3.75 2.98 -33.28
N PRO A 393 2.93 4.01 -32.97
CA PRO A 393 2.38 4.22 -31.62
C PRO A 393 1.68 2.96 -31.06
N TRP A 394 1.02 2.20 -31.91
CA TRP A 394 0.40 0.92 -31.53
C TRP A 394 1.42 -0.11 -31.02
N GLN A 395 2.62 -0.19 -31.60
CA GLN A 395 3.64 -1.11 -31.13
C GLN A 395 4.10 -0.77 -29.70
N VAL A 396 4.20 0.52 -29.37
CA VAL A 396 4.53 0.99 -28.01
C VAL A 396 3.39 0.63 -27.05
N LEU A 397 2.15 0.95 -27.39
CA LEU A 397 0.98 0.63 -26.56
C LEU A 397 0.81 -0.87 -26.36
N ARG A 398 1.04 -1.67 -27.40
CA ARG A 398 1.01 -3.13 -27.34
C ARG A 398 2.08 -3.70 -26.40
N ALA A 399 3.25 -3.08 -26.30
CA ALA A 399 4.28 -3.50 -25.35
C ALA A 399 3.82 -3.28 -23.89
N LYS A 400 3.10 -2.19 -23.60
CA LYS A 400 2.51 -1.91 -22.28
C LYS A 400 1.43 -2.93 -21.90
N LEU A 401 0.55 -3.27 -22.85
CA LEU A 401 -0.44 -4.34 -22.68
C LEU A 401 0.23 -5.69 -22.39
N ARG A 402 1.26 -6.04 -23.17
CA ARG A 402 2.01 -7.29 -22.97
C ARG A 402 2.68 -7.38 -21.64
N LEU A 403 3.19 -6.27 -21.11
CA LEU A 403 3.78 -6.25 -19.75
C LEU A 403 2.74 -6.68 -18.71
N GLN A 404 1.54 -6.09 -18.73
CA GLN A 404 0.49 -6.45 -17.76
C GLN A 404 0.07 -7.91 -17.88
N LEU A 405 -0.13 -8.40 -19.10
CA LEU A 405 -0.49 -9.80 -19.33
C LEU A 405 0.64 -10.74 -18.88
N LEU A 406 1.91 -10.39 -19.13
CA LEU A 406 3.07 -11.17 -18.68
C LEU A 406 3.16 -11.27 -17.15
N ILE A 407 2.75 -10.24 -16.43
CA ILE A 407 2.77 -10.21 -14.96
C ILE A 407 1.54 -10.96 -14.39
N THR A 408 0.39 -10.90 -15.07
CA THR A 408 -0.88 -11.42 -14.53
C THR A 408 -1.15 -12.87 -14.92
N ILE A 409 -0.87 -13.26 -16.18
CA ILE A 409 -1.24 -14.60 -16.69
C ILE A 409 -0.47 -15.73 -16.02
N PRO A 410 0.87 -15.69 -15.84
CA PRO A 410 1.58 -16.82 -15.25
C PRO A 410 1.14 -17.17 -13.83
N PRO A 411 1.00 -16.21 -12.85
CA PRO A 411 0.50 -16.55 -11.52
C PRO A 411 -0.99 -16.95 -11.53
N MET A 412 -1.79 -16.44 -12.47
CA MET A 412 -3.16 -16.89 -12.64
C MET A 412 -3.23 -18.33 -13.12
N LEU A 413 -2.41 -18.72 -14.09
CA LEU A 413 -2.31 -20.12 -14.56
C LEU A 413 -1.83 -21.04 -13.43
N LEU A 414 -0.88 -20.60 -12.60
CA LEU A 414 -0.47 -21.35 -11.41
C LEU A 414 -1.65 -21.60 -10.48
N CYS A 415 -2.45 -20.57 -10.21
CA CYS A 415 -3.64 -20.70 -9.37
C CYS A 415 -4.69 -21.64 -9.97
N LEU A 416 -4.90 -21.59 -11.28
CA LEU A 416 -5.79 -22.50 -11.99
C LEU A 416 -5.31 -23.96 -11.95
N VAL A 417 -4.00 -24.19 -12.05
CA VAL A 417 -3.41 -25.54 -11.90
C VAL A 417 -3.60 -26.06 -10.47
N CYS A 418 -3.40 -25.22 -9.45
CA CYS A 418 -3.68 -25.60 -8.07
C CYS A 418 -5.17 -25.89 -7.85
N LEU A 419 -6.05 -25.14 -8.50
CA LEU A 419 -7.49 -25.36 -8.44
C LEU A 419 -7.89 -26.71 -9.07
N LEU A 420 -7.25 -27.13 -10.18
CA LEU A 420 -7.45 -28.45 -10.76
C LEU A 420 -7.17 -29.60 -9.79
N ALA A 421 -6.23 -29.42 -8.86
CA ALA A 421 -5.86 -30.45 -7.89
C ALA A 421 -6.83 -30.54 -6.68
N VAL A 422 -7.59 -29.46 -6.41
CA VAL A 422 -8.37 -29.32 -5.17
C VAL A 422 -9.89 -29.30 -5.43
N TYR A 423 -10.31 -28.72 -6.54
CA TYR A 423 -11.73 -28.54 -6.87
C TYR A 423 -12.33 -29.82 -7.45
N PRO A 424 -13.40 -30.37 -6.84
CA PRO A 424 -14.01 -31.63 -7.25
C PRO A 424 -15.01 -31.50 -8.41
N GLY A 425 -15.10 -30.29 -9.02
CA GLY A 425 -16.05 -30.00 -10.09
C GLY A 425 -15.69 -30.62 -11.44
N SER A 426 -16.57 -30.43 -12.42
CA SER A 426 -16.38 -30.97 -13.77
C SER A 426 -15.24 -30.25 -14.51
N PRO A 427 -14.53 -30.92 -15.43
CA PRO A 427 -13.52 -30.30 -16.29
C PRO A 427 -14.08 -29.10 -17.09
N LEU A 428 -15.36 -29.13 -17.41
CA LEU A 428 -16.04 -28.07 -18.13
C LEU A 428 -16.17 -26.80 -17.27
N GLU A 429 -16.50 -26.93 -15.99
CA GLU A 429 -16.53 -25.80 -15.05
C GLU A 429 -15.16 -25.14 -14.92
N LEU A 430 -14.11 -25.93 -14.76
CA LEU A 430 -12.74 -25.44 -14.70
C LEU A 430 -12.31 -24.70 -15.98
N LEU A 431 -12.75 -25.18 -17.14
CA LEU A 431 -12.53 -24.51 -18.41
C LEU A 431 -13.21 -23.12 -18.43
N PHE A 432 -14.49 -23.05 -18.01
CA PHE A 432 -15.21 -21.77 -17.95
C PHE A 432 -14.62 -20.80 -16.92
N ILE A 433 -14.19 -21.28 -15.75
CA ILE A 433 -13.47 -20.48 -14.76
C ILE A 433 -12.19 -19.89 -15.40
N ALA A 434 -11.41 -20.73 -16.08
CA ALA A 434 -10.16 -20.30 -16.71
C ALA A 434 -10.38 -19.28 -17.82
N VAL A 435 -11.34 -19.53 -18.72
CA VAL A 435 -11.65 -18.63 -19.84
C VAL A 435 -12.19 -17.29 -19.32
N THR A 436 -13.05 -17.30 -18.31
CA THR A 436 -13.56 -16.07 -17.67
C THR A 436 -12.42 -15.26 -17.06
N ALA A 437 -11.54 -15.88 -16.26
CA ALA A 437 -10.43 -15.21 -15.60
C ALA A 437 -9.41 -14.63 -16.60
N LEU A 438 -9.05 -15.40 -17.66
CA LEU A 438 -8.12 -14.94 -18.69
C LEU A 438 -8.70 -13.80 -19.55
N SER A 439 -9.97 -13.90 -19.94
CA SER A 439 -10.64 -12.82 -20.69
C SER A 439 -10.77 -11.55 -19.86
N TYR A 440 -11.03 -11.69 -18.54
CA TYR A 440 -11.06 -10.58 -17.62
C TYR A 440 -9.68 -9.90 -17.47
N ALA A 441 -8.60 -10.68 -17.37
CA ALA A 441 -7.24 -10.13 -17.32
C ALA A 441 -6.90 -9.29 -18.57
N LEU A 442 -7.38 -9.72 -19.74
CA LEU A 442 -7.27 -8.95 -20.98
C LEU A 442 -8.09 -7.65 -20.91
N LEU A 443 -9.33 -7.72 -20.44
CA LEU A 443 -10.19 -6.55 -20.26
C LEU A 443 -9.53 -5.50 -19.35
N MET A 444 -8.99 -5.92 -18.22
CA MET A 444 -8.32 -5.03 -17.26
C MET A 444 -7.09 -4.35 -17.87
N ALA A 445 -6.29 -5.09 -18.63
CA ALA A 445 -5.14 -4.51 -19.32
C ALA A 445 -5.55 -3.42 -20.33
N LEU A 446 -6.61 -3.66 -21.08
CA LEU A 446 -7.15 -2.72 -22.05
C LEU A 446 -7.82 -1.51 -21.39
N LEU A 447 -8.60 -1.74 -20.33
CA LEU A 447 -9.28 -0.69 -19.57
C LEU A 447 -8.29 0.25 -18.89
N GLY A 448 -7.26 -0.29 -18.23
CA GLY A 448 -6.20 0.51 -17.64
C GLY A 448 -5.50 1.39 -18.67
N LEU A 449 -5.16 0.82 -19.85
CA LEU A 449 -4.52 1.58 -20.92
C LEU A 449 -5.47 2.64 -21.51
N PHE A 450 -6.75 2.33 -21.66
CA PHE A 450 -7.78 3.28 -22.10
C PHE A 450 -7.86 4.49 -21.16
N LEU A 451 -7.95 4.25 -19.85
CA LEU A 451 -8.00 5.30 -18.83
C LEU A 451 -6.68 6.09 -18.79
N GLY A 452 -5.53 5.41 -18.91
CA GLY A 452 -4.20 6.03 -18.97
C GLY A 452 -4.04 7.01 -20.13
N LEU A 453 -4.61 6.68 -21.31
CA LEU A 453 -4.61 7.55 -22.47
C LEU A 453 -5.61 8.71 -22.35
N LYS A 454 -6.76 8.51 -21.70
CA LYS A 454 -7.76 9.57 -21.48
C LYS A 454 -7.36 10.55 -20.38
N MET A 455 -6.58 10.10 -19.41
CA MET A 455 -6.25 10.89 -18.22
C MET A 455 -4.73 10.89 -17.94
N PRO A 456 -3.87 11.25 -18.92
CA PRO A 456 -2.43 11.25 -18.73
C PRO A 456 -2.00 12.37 -17.79
N ASN A 457 -1.02 12.09 -16.92
CA ASN A 457 -0.34 13.09 -16.12
C ASN A 457 1.16 13.02 -16.42
N LEU A 458 1.66 13.92 -17.25
CA LEU A 458 3.06 13.92 -17.72
C LEU A 458 3.96 14.85 -16.90
N SER A 459 3.39 15.73 -16.06
CA SER A 459 4.12 16.78 -15.31
C SER A 459 4.39 16.41 -13.85
N TRP A 460 4.53 15.13 -13.53
CA TRP A 460 4.82 14.68 -12.18
C TRP A 460 6.30 14.87 -11.80
N THR A 461 6.55 15.13 -10.53
CA THR A 461 7.89 15.26 -9.95
C THR A 461 8.32 14.01 -9.18
N ASN A 462 7.35 13.22 -8.71
CA ASN A 462 7.57 11.98 -7.97
C ASN A 462 6.76 10.85 -8.62
N GLU A 463 7.38 9.69 -8.81
CA GLU A 463 6.76 8.48 -9.40
C GLU A 463 5.52 7.97 -8.63
N VAL A 464 5.43 8.27 -7.33
CA VAL A 464 4.26 7.90 -6.51
C VAL A 464 2.98 8.56 -7.04
N VAL A 465 3.07 9.76 -7.61
CA VAL A 465 1.91 10.50 -8.12
C VAL A 465 1.19 9.75 -9.24
N PRO A 466 1.83 9.35 -10.36
CA PRO A 466 1.15 8.58 -11.41
C PRO A 466 0.79 7.16 -10.99
N ILE A 467 1.50 6.53 -10.05
CA ILE A 467 1.31 5.13 -9.64
C ILE A 467 0.19 4.99 -8.60
N LYS A 468 0.15 5.84 -7.58
CA LYS A 468 -0.73 5.66 -6.41
C LYS A 468 -1.76 6.78 -6.23
N GLN A 469 -1.44 7.99 -6.62
CA GLN A 469 -2.29 9.18 -6.40
C GLN A 469 -3.03 9.63 -7.67
N SER A 470 -3.00 8.81 -8.72
CA SER A 470 -3.67 9.12 -10.00
C SER A 470 -5.13 8.68 -9.97
N ALA A 471 -6.03 9.59 -10.36
CA ALA A 471 -7.43 9.25 -10.57
C ALA A 471 -7.63 8.15 -11.63
N CYS A 472 -6.71 8.05 -12.61
CA CYS A 472 -6.71 7.00 -13.61
C CYS A 472 -6.56 5.61 -12.97
N VAL A 473 -5.57 5.44 -12.08
CA VAL A 473 -5.32 4.17 -11.39
C VAL A 473 -6.47 3.82 -10.44
N ALA A 474 -6.98 4.81 -9.69
CA ALA A 474 -8.13 4.61 -8.82
C ALA A 474 -9.38 4.16 -9.61
N LEU A 475 -9.70 4.85 -10.71
CA LEU A 475 -10.82 4.46 -11.56
C LEU A 475 -10.63 3.08 -12.20
N SER A 476 -9.40 2.74 -12.63
CA SER A 476 -9.10 1.42 -13.16
C SER A 476 -9.35 0.33 -12.12
N LEU A 477 -8.82 0.51 -10.90
CA LEU A 477 -8.96 -0.44 -9.80
C LEU A 477 -10.43 -0.63 -9.39
N PHE A 478 -11.14 0.47 -9.12
CA PHE A 478 -12.54 0.40 -8.66
C PHE A 478 -13.48 -0.11 -9.75
N SER A 479 -13.28 0.27 -11.02
CA SER A 479 -14.07 -0.29 -12.13
C SER A 479 -13.76 -1.76 -12.35
N GLY A 480 -12.51 -2.18 -12.17
CA GLY A 480 -12.13 -3.59 -12.19
C GLY A 480 -12.84 -4.38 -11.08
N TRP A 481 -12.77 -3.91 -9.84
CA TRP A 481 -13.51 -4.55 -8.75
C TRP A 481 -15.01 -4.59 -8.99
N ALA A 482 -15.60 -3.53 -9.52
CA ALA A 482 -17.02 -3.50 -9.86
C ALA A 482 -17.36 -4.57 -10.92
N VAL A 483 -16.57 -4.69 -11.99
CA VAL A 483 -16.76 -5.70 -13.05
C VAL A 483 -16.57 -7.13 -12.52
N ALA A 484 -15.72 -7.34 -11.51
CA ALA A 484 -15.57 -8.65 -10.87
C ALA A 484 -16.68 -8.93 -9.85
N MET A 485 -17.00 -7.98 -8.96
CA MET A 485 -17.91 -8.21 -7.83
C MET A 485 -19.38 -8.16 -8.22
N ILE A 486 -19.78 -7.24 -9.11
CA ILE A 486 -21.21 -7.06 -9.46
C ILE A 486 -21.80 -8.33 -10.07
N PRO A 487 -21.20 -8.99 -11.08
CA PRO A 487 -21.76 -10.24 -11.61
C PRO A 487 -21.81 -11.35 -10.56
N GLY A 488 -20.76 -11.49 -9.73
CA GLY A 488 -20.74 -12.46 -8.64
C GLY A 488 -21.87 -12.21 -7.62
N ALA A 489 -22.04 -10.97 -7.19
CA ALA A 489 -23.12 -10.58 -6.28
C ALA A 489 -24.51 -10.75 -6.89
N LEU A 490 -24.70 -10.40 -8.17
CA LEU A 490 -25.97 -10.63 -8.88
C LEU A 490 -26.34 -12.10 -8.90
N TYR A 491 -25.40 -12.99 -9.20
CA TYR A 491 -25.63 -14.43 -9.17
C TYR A 491 -26.01 -14.92 -7.78
N LEU A 492 -25.31 -14.44 -6.74
CA LEU A 492 -25.52 -14.91 -5.36
C LEU A 492 -26.76 -14.32 -4.68
N LEU A 493 -27.07 -13.04 -4.93
CA LEU A 493 -28.07 -12.30 -4.15
C LEU A 493 -29.44 -12.19 -4.84
N THR A 494 -29.52 -12.51 -6.14
CA THR A 494 -30.78 -12.37 -6.90
C THR A 494 -31.32 -13.73 -7.39
N GLY A 495 -32.51 -13.73 -7.97
CA GLY A 495 -33.11 -14.91 -8.61
C GLY A 495 -32.35 -15.45 -9.82
N ILE A 496 -31.35 -14.71 -10.32
CA ILE A 496 -30.46 -15.16 -11.41
C ILE A 496 -29.63 -16.38 -10.98
N GLY A 497 -29.40 -16.59 -9.69
CA GLY A 497 -28.70 -17.77 -9.16
C GLY A 497 -29.45 -19.11 -9.38
N SER A 498 -30.66 -19.10 -9.91
CA SER A 498 -31.36 -20.30 -10.38
C SER A 498 -30.94 -20.75 -11.78
N LEU A 499 -30.20 -19.90 -12.52
CA LEU A 499 -29.64 -20.25 -13.82
C LEU A 499 -28.47 -21.24 -13.67
N ASP A 500 -28.28 -22.07 -14.69
CA ASP A 500 -27.11 -22.92 -14.77
C ASP A 500 -25.82 -22.07 -14.68
N PRO A 501 -24.90 -22.40 -13.75
CA PRO A 501 -23.63 -21.67 -13.56
C PRO A 501 -22.81 -21.55 -14.86
N LEU A 502 -22.78 -22.60 -15.67
CA LEU A 502 -22.04 -22.60 -16.94
C LEU A 502 -22.66 -21.65 -17.95
N LEU A 503 -23.98 -21.62 -18.05
CA LEU A 503 -24.68 -20.66 -18.91
C LEU A 503 -24.39 -19.22 -18.44
N TYR A 504 -24.45 -18.98 -17.13
CA TYR A 504 -24.17 -17.66 -16.56
C TYR A 504 -22.73 -17.20 -16.86
N LEU A 505 -21.72 -18.06 -16.56
CA LEU A 505 -20.32 -17.77 -16.87
C LEU A 505 -20.09 -17.55 -18.37
N SER A 506 -20.77 -18.30 -19.22
CA SER A 506 -20.64 -18.12 -20.69
C SER A 506 -21.13 -16.75 -21.14
N VAL A 507 -22.27 -16.28 -20.62
CA VAL A 507 -22.84 -14.96 -20.92
C VAL A 507 -21.91 -13.85 -20.43
N VAL A 508 -21.43 -13.93 -19.19
CA VAL A 508 -20.52 -12.92 -18.64
C VAL A 508 -19.20 -12.91 -19.39
N THR A 509 -18.66 -14.08 -19.72
CA THR A 509 -17.41 -14.17 -20.52
C THR A 509 -17.59 -13.56 -21.92
N ALA A 510 -18.71 -13.82 -22.59
CA ALA A 510 -19.02 -13.21 -23.88
C ALA A 510 -19.08 -11.67 -23.78
N LEU A 511 -19.73 -11.13 -22.75
CA LEU A 511 -19.77 -9.68 -22.50
C LEU A 511 -18.37 -9.10 -22.28
N VAL A 512 -17.55 -9.75 -21.46
CA VAL A 512 -16.15 -9.35 -21.20
C VAL A 512 -15.32 -9.37 -22.47
N LEU A 513 -15.48 -10.38 -23.31
CA LEU A 513 -14.78 -10.48 -24.61
C LEU A 513 -15.23 -9.39 -25.60
N ILE A 514 -16.53 -9.11 -25.67
CA ILE A 514 -17.06 -8.03 -26.52
C ILE A 514 -16.49 -6.68 -26.08
N LEU A 515 -16.52 -6.37 -24.80
CA LEU A 515 -15.93 -5.16 -24.24
C LEU A 515 -14.42 -5.07 -24.53
N SER A 516 -13.70 -6.18 -24.37
CA SER A 516 -12.28 -6.27 -24.69
C SER A 516 -12.00 -6.01 -26.18
N ALA A 517 -12.81 -6.54 -27.08
CA ALA A 517 -12.71 -6.30 -28.52
C ALA A 517 -12.94 -4.81 -28.86
N VAL A 518 -13.99 -4.20 -28.30
CA VAL A 518 -14.29 -2.78 -28.50
C VAL A 518 -13.14 -1.90 -27.99
N LEU A 519 -12.65 -2.15 -26.78
CA LEU A 519 -11.53 -1.40 -26.21
C LEU A 519 -10.24 -1.61 -27.02
N SER A 520 -9.96 -2.83 -27.47
CA SER A 520 -8.80 -3.14 -28.32
C SER A 520 -8.83 -2.35 -29.63
N LEU A 521 -9.97 -2.30 -30.31
CA LEU A 521 -10.16 -1.52 -31.52
C LEU A 521 -10.00 -0.02 -31.26
N TRP A 522 -10.55 0.47 -30.15
CA TRP A 522 -10.41 1.87 -29.75
C TRP A 522 -8.95 2.23 -29.45
N VAL A 523 -8.23 1.42 -28.65
CA VAL A 523 -6.82 1.66 -28.30
C VAL A 523 -5.96 1.63 -29.56
N LYS A 524 -6.21 0.70 -30.47
CA LYS A 524 -5.48 0.57 -31.74
C LYS A 524 -5.69 1.78 -32.66
N LYS A 525 -6.93 2.26 -32.82
CA LYS A 525 -7.25 3.36 -33.75
C LYS A 525 -7.09 4.73 -33.07
N THR A 526 -7.92 5.01 -32.08
CA THR A 526 -8.02 6.32 -31.43
C THR A 526 -6.91 6.51 -30.40
N GLY A 527 -6.63 5.48 -29.60
CA GLY A 527 -5.59 5.52 -28.59
C GLY A 527 -4.20 5.77 -29.16
N SER A 528 -3.88 5.18 -30.30
CA SER A 528 -2.63 5.42 -31.02
C SER A 528 -2.49 6.87 -31.51
N ARG A 529 -3.58 7.48 -31.96
CA ARG A 529 -3.59 8.90 -32.38
C ARG A 529 -3.39 9.82 -31.15
N ILE A 530 -4.10 9.53 -30.06
CA ILE A 530 -3.93 10.29 -28.80
C ILE A 530 -2.49 10.20 -28.32
N PHE A 531 -1.91 9.00 -28.28
CA PHE A 531 -0.52 8.80 -27.84
C PHE A 531 0.50 9.57 -28.68
N ALA A 532 0.28 9.66 -29.99
CA ALA A 532 1.13 10.43 -30.89
C ALA A 532 1.00 11.94 -30.71
N ALA A 533 -0.15 12.41 -30.20
CA ALA A 533 -0.45 13.84 -30.01
C ALA A 533 -0.14 14.35 -28.60
N LEU A 534 0.19 13.48 -27.62
CA LEU A 534 0.58 13.87 -26.27
C LEU A 534 1.98 14.47 -26.25
#